data_e2c402f70f3b9e2664f7910802d5c479
#
_entry.id   e2c402f70f3b9e2664f7910802d5c479
#
_cell.length_a   1.000
_cell.length_b   1.000
_cell.length_c   1.000
_cell.angle_alpha   90.00
_cell.angle_beta   90.00
_cell.angle_gamma   90.00
#
_symmetry.space_group_name_H-M   'P 1'
#
loop_
_entity.id
_entity.type
_entity.pdbx_description
1 polymer ?
#
loop_
_entity_poly.entity_id
_entity_poly.type
_entity_poly.pdbx_seq_one_letter_code
_entity_poly.pdbx_strand_id
1 'polypeptide(L)'
;TKLVNGLIEIPKEAMAKYVNEEKELQIFERFLQRVDETRQHSLSPVIEETLASLGQTLDSPESIYLTVTSSDLKFELVKDMNGNNVPVSLHMYMTQIETSPDTILRRNAYQSLKKGLKGYQHGLAKTLSNEISKHVSLSKLRGFPSALDMHLQFSPASNNFYSTDGITTEFFEQVLDTFQEGLSPHMQRYARLRKSQLGLNTLHFSDVKAPLDPDFDPPISYKEAGEIITEAVGVLGAEYQNEMRKAFSDRWVYRGDNIGRRMIAFGGGVD
;
A
#
# COMPACT_ATOMS: atom_id res chain seq x y z
N THR A 1 -5.29 15.33 -15.42
CA THR A 1 -4.75 16.63 -14.96
C THR A 1 -5.31 17.79 -15.80
N LYS A 2 -5.14 17.84 -17.11
CA LYS A 2 -5.70 18.93 -17.95
C LYS A 2 -7.23 19.01 -17.88
N LEU A 3 -7.89 17.86 -17.90
CA LEU A 3 -9.35 17.78 -17.76
C LEU A 3 -9.82 18.40 -16.45
N VAL A 4 -9.23 17.98 -15.34
CA VAL A 4 -9.63 18.45 -14.02
C VAL A 4 -9.35 19.95 -13.83
N ASN A 5 -8.21 20.44 -14.31
CA ASN A 5 -7.92 21.86 -14.28
C ASN A 5 -8.98 22.66 -15.09
N GLY A 6 -9.36 22.15 -16.26
CA GLY A 6 -10.47 22.75 -17.02
C GLY A 6 -11.82 22.72 -16.29
N LEU A 7 -12.11 21.64 -15.56
CA LEU A 7 -13.34 21.54 -14.76
C LEU A 7 -13.33 22.51 -13.56
N ILE A 8 -12.18 22.73 -12.93
CA ILE A 8 -12.00 23.70 -11.84
C ILE A 8 -12.26 25.15 -12.32
N GLU A 9 -12.00 25.46 -13.58
CA GLU A 9 -12.27 26.80 -14.14
C GLU A 9 -13.77 27.06 -14.37
N ILE A 10 -14.62 26.02 -14.49
CA ILE A 10 -16.06 26.17 -14.66
C ILE A 10 -16.68 26.58 -13.31
N PRO A 11 -17.46 27.70 -13.23
CA PRO A 11 -18.12 28.08 -11.99
C PRO A 11 -19.03 26.97 -11.42
N LYS A 12 -19.09 26.86 -10.09
CA LYS A 12 -19.85 25.82 -9.38
C LYS A 12 -21.30 25.76 -9.81
N GLU A 13 -21.93 26.92 -9.92
CA GLU A 13 -23.35 27.05 -10.32
C GLU A 13 -23.57 26.56 -11.77
N ALA A 14 -22.61 26.81 -12.65
CA ALA A 14 -22.66 26.33 -14.02
C ALA A 14 -22.48 24.83 -14.10
N MET A 15 -21.56 24.27 -13.31
CA MET A 15 -21.35 22.82 -13.21
C MET A 15 -22.61 22.11 -12.72
N ALA A 16 -23.21 22.59 -11.61
CA ALA A 16 -24.45 22.03 -11.08
C ALA A 16 -25.60 22.09 -12.10
N LYS A 17 -25.68 23.18 -12.86
CA LYS A 17 -26.66 23.32 -13.94
C LYS A 17 -26.44 22.25 -15.03
N TYR A 18 -25.24 22.08 -15.52
CA TYR A 18 -24.95 21.08 -16.56
C TYR A 18 -25.25 19.65 -16.09
N VAL A 19 -24.93 19.28 -14.85
CA VAL A 19 -25.26 17.95 -14.29
C VAL A 19 -26.78 17.73 -14.24
N ASN A 20 -27.53 18.77 -13.91
CA ASN A 20 -29.02 18.69 -13.87
C ASN A 20 -29.68 18.62 -15.26
N GLU A 21 -29.10 19.32 -16.24
CA GLU A 21 -29.65 19.40 -17.59
C GLU A 21 -29.28 18.21 -18.47
N GLU A 22 -28.06 17.66 -18.30
CA GLU A 22 -27.53 16.58 -19.11
C GLU A 22 -27.51 15.25 -18.36
N LYS A 23 -28.46 14.36 -18.69
CA LYS A 23 -28.58 13.05 -18.03
C LYS A 23 -27.35 12.20 -18.11
N GLU A 24 -26.55 12.31 -19.16
CA GLU A 24 -25.33 11.60 -19.36
C GLU A 24 -24.22 12.03 -18.37
N LEU A 25 -24.32 13.26 -17.82
CA LEU A 25 -23.38 13.75 -16.80
C LEU A 25 -23.75 13.27 -15.39
N GLN A 26 -24.97 12.78 -15.17
CA GLN A 26 -25.40 12.32 -13.83
C GLN A 26 -24.56 11.15 -13.31
N ILE A 27 -24.05 10.28 -14.19
CA ILE A 27 -23.14 9.19 -13.82
C ILE A 27 -21.81 9.72 -13.27
N PHE A 28 -21.46 10.98 -13.57
CA PHE A 28 -20.24 11.65 -13.10
C PHE A 28 -20.50 12.62 -11.94
N GLU A 29 -21.72 12.67 -11.41
CA GLU A 29 -22.10 13.64 -10.37
C GLU A 29 -21.14 13.60 -9.19
N ARG A 30 -20.82 12.41 -8.68
CA ARG A 30 -19.89 12.24 -7.55
C ARG A 30 -18.48 12.73 -7.90
N PHE A 31 -17.99 12.42 -9.08
CA PHE A 31 -16.70 12.91 -9.56
C PHE A 31 -16.65 14.43 -9.64
N LEU A 32 -17.69 15.05 -10.19
CA LEU A 32 -17.80 16.51 -10.34
C LEU A 32 -17.92 17.21 -8.97
N GLN A 33 -18.64 16.62 -8.03
CA GLN A 33 -18.67 17.09 -6.64
C GLN A 33 -17.27 17.10 -6.02
N ARG A 34 -16.49 16.02 -6.20
CA ARG A 34 -15.10 15.95 -5.72
C ARG A 34 -14.20 17.01 -6.35
N VAL A 35 -14.36 17.26 -7.65
CA VAL A 35 -13.65 18.36 -8.33
C VAL A 35 -13.97 19.70 -7.68
N ASP A 36 -15.25 19.93 -7.34
CA ASP A 36 -15.67 21.15 -6.65
C ASP A 36 -15.09 21.29 -5.23
N GLU A 37 -15.08 20.21 -4.46
CA GLU A 37 -14.47 20.15 -3.11
C GLU A 37 -12.97 20.50 -3.12
N THR A 38 -12.26 20.09 -4.18
CA THR A 38 -10.81 20.39 -4.29
C THR A 38 -10.51 21.82 -4.72
N ARG A 39 -11.49 22.56 -5.20
CA ARG A 39 -11.35 23.91 -5.75
C ARG A 39 -10.72 24.88 -4.76
N GLN A 40 -11.11 24.82 -3.49
CA GLN A 40 -10.57 25.65 -2.41
C GLN A 40 -9.09 25.41 -2.10
N HIS A 41 -8.57 24.25 -2.52
CA HIS A 41 -7.18 23.82 -2.31
C HIS A 41 -6.34 23.89 -3.59
N SER A 42 -6.94 24.36 -4.69
CA SER A 42 -6.26 24.55 -5.96
C SER A 42 -5.44 25.85 -5.90
N LEU A 43 -4.21 25.77 -6.37
CA LEU A 43 -3.30 26.91 -6.43
C LEU A 43 -3.42 27.60 -7.79
N SER A 44 -2.80 28.76 -7.91
CA SER A 44 -2.74 29.43 -9.21
C SER A 44 -2.02 28.57 -10.25
N PRO A 45 -2.36 28.66 -11.54
CA PRO A 45 -1.76 27.84 -12.59
C PRO A 45 -0.22 27.90 -12.60
N VAL A 46 0.36 29.05 -12.32
CA VAL A 46 1.82 29.24 -12.24
C VAL A 46 2.43 28.44 -11.10
N ILE A 47 1.78 28.38 -9.94
CA ILE A 47 2.27 27.60 -8.79
C ILE A 47 2.10 26.10 -9.07
N GLU A 48 0.97 25.66 -9.64
CA GLU A 48 0.77 24.25 -10.02
C GLU A 48 1.81 23.78 -11.05
N GLU A 49 2.12 24.61 -12.06
CA GLU A 49 3.17 24.31 -13.04
C GLU A 49 4.55 24.25 -12.38
N THR A 50 4.83 25.15 -11.45
CA THR A 50 6.08 25.13 -10.68
C THR A 50 6.21 23.85 -9.86
N LEU A 51 5.17 23.47 -9.11
CA LEU A 51 5.15 22.21 -8.35
C LEU A 51 5.31 20.99 -9.26
N ALA A 52 4.63 20.98 -10.41
CA ALA A 52 4.77 19.91 -11.39
C ALA A 52 6.20 19.80 -11.93
N SER A 53 6.87 20.92 -12.20
CA SER A 53 8.27 20.95 -12.64
C SER A 53 9.25 20.45 -11.58
N LEU A 54 8.92 20.60 -10.30
CA LEU A 54 9.68 20.11 -9.15
C LEU A 54 9.32 18.68 -8.74
N GLY A 55 8.37 18.04 -9.41
CA GLY A 55 7.81 16.75 -9.01
C GLY A 55 8.88 15.70 -8.71
N GLN A 56 9.82 15.48 -9.62
CA GLN A 56 10.92 14.53 -9.46
C GLN A 56 11.79 14.85 -8.21
N THR A 57 12.00 16.14 -7.93
CA THR A 57 12.77 16.56 -6.75
C THR A 57 11.96 16.33 -5.47
N LEU A 58 10.67 16.59 -5.50
CA LEU A 58 9.77 16.36 -4.36
C LEU A 58 9.60 14.85 -4.06
N ASP A 59 9.70 14.00 -5.07
CA ASP A 59 9.60 12.54 -4.92
C ASP A 59 10.94 11.87 -4.58
N SER A 60 12.02 12.65 -4.53
CA SER A 60 13.36 12.12 -4.25
C SER A 60 13.49 11.38 -2.90
N PRO A 61 12.83 11.75 -1.78
CA PRO A 61 12.95 10.99 -0.55
C PRO A 61 12.43 9.56 -0.69
N GLU A 62 11.28 9.36 -1.33
CA GLU A 62 10.75 8.03 -1.62
C GLU A 62 11.68 7.26 -2.55
N SER A 63 12.13 7.87 -3.63
CA SER A 63 13.06 7.25 -4.58
C SER A 63 14.36 6.81 -3.91
N ILE A 64 14.94 7.63 -3.03
CA ILE A 64 16.14 7.26 -2.25
C ILE A 64 15.84 6.08 -1.32
N TYR A 65 14.72 6.11 -0.59
CA TYR A 65 14.31 5.00 0.26
C TYR A 65 14.17 3.70 -0.53
N LEU A 66 13.51 3.73 -1.68
CA LEU A 66 13.33 2.58 -2.55
C LEU A 66 14.67 2.05 -3.08
N THR A 67 15.57 2.92 -3.51
CA THR A 67 16.89 2.55 -4.00
C THR A 67 17.74 1.90 -2.89
N VAL A 68 17.82 2.53 -1.74
CA VAL A 68 18.56 1.98 -0.59
C VAL A 68 18.01 0.62 -0.18
N THR A 69 16.69 0.49 -0.05
CA THR A 69 16.07 -0.77 0.43
C THR A 69 16.08 -1.90 -0.58
N SER A 70 16.13 -1.59 -1.89
CA SER A 70 16.15 -2.62 -2.94
C SER A 70 17.55 -3.01 -3.41
N SER A 71 18.53 -2.09 -3.32
CA SER A 71 19.83 -2.26 -3.97
C SER A 71 21.03 -2.20 -3.00
N ASP A 72 21.01 -1.26 -2.06
CA ASP A 72 22.19 -1.01 -1.21
C ASP A 72 22.19 -1.85 0.07
N LEU A 73 21.01 -2.15 0.62
CA LEU A 73 20.90 -2.95 1.84
C LEU A 73 21.41 -4.36 1.61
N LYS A 74 22.43 -4.72 2.37
CA LYS A 74 23.01 -6.07 2.40
C LYS A 74 22.86 -6.64 3.80
N PHE A 75 22.52 -7.92 3.83
CA PHE A 75 22.30 -8.64 5.06
C PHE A 75 23.29 -9.81 5.15
N GLU A 76 23.68 -10.16 6.38
CA GLU A 76 24.53 -11.30 6.62
C GLU A 76 23.79 -12.61 6.33
N LEU A 77 24.54 -13.61 5.81
CA LEU A 77 24.06 -14.98 5.75
C LEU A 77 23.71 -15.47 7.15
N VAL A 78 22.64 -16.22 7.26
CA VAL A 78 22.20 -16.78 8.54
C VAL A 78 22.17 -18.31 8.49
N LYS A 79 22.19 -18.93 9.67
CA LYS A 79 22.05 -20.36 9.78
C LYS A 79 20.59 -20.77 9.94
N ASP A 80 20.18 -21.83 9.23
CA ASP A 80 18.95 -22.56 9.47
C ASP A 80 19.14 -23.57 10.63
N MET A 81 18.08 -24.33 10.95
CA MET A 81 18.11 -25.35 12.00
C MET A 81 19.09 -26.49 11.70
N ASN A 82 19.46 -26.72 10.45
CA ASN A 82 20.41 -27.77 10.01
C ASN A 82 21.86 -27.25 9.91
N GLY A 83 22.06 -25.96 10.20
CA GLY A 83 23.36 -25.32 10.12
C GLY A 83 23.76 -24.83 8.72
N ASN A 84 22.87 -24.89 7.74
CA ASN A 84 23.13 -24.39 6.40
C ASN A 84 23.10 -22.86 6.35
N ASN A 85 23.91 -22.29 5.45
CA ASN A 85 23.89 -20.85 5.21
C ASN A 85 22.72 -20.47 4.29
N VAL A 86 21.88 -19.56 4.77
CA VAL A 86 20.73 -19.04 4.03
C VAL A 86 20.94 -17.53 3.78
N PRO A 87 20.80 -17.06 2.53
CA PRO A 87 20.85 -15.64 2.23
C PRO A 87 19.59 -14.95 2.77
N VAL A 88 19.73 -13.67 3.11
CA VAL A 88 18.63 -12.83 3.61
C VAL A 88 18.49 -11.60 2.75
N SER A 89 17.27 -11.27 2.40
CA SER A 89 16.86 -9.98 1.86
C SER A 89 15.50 -9.59 2.44
N LEU A 90 15.11 -8.33 2.34
CA LEU A 90 13.76 -7.90 2.77
C LEU A 90 12.68 -8.71 2.06
N HIS A 91 12.84 -8.91 0.75
CA HIS A 91 11.89 -9.69 -0.05
C HIS A 91 11.82 -11.15 0.39
N MET A 92 12.96 -11.84 0.48
CA MET A 92 13.00 -13.25 0.91
C MET A 92 12.45 -13.43 2.33
N TYR A 93 12.73 -12.48 3.21
CA TYR A 93 12.17 -12.52 4.56
C TYR A 93 10.65 -12.49 4.53
N MET A 94 10.06 -11.53 3.82
CA MET A 94 8.61 -11.33 3.77
C MET A 94 7.85 -12.43 3.02
N THR A 95 8.49 -13.08 2.03
CA THR A 95 7.80 -14.05 1.16
C THR A 95 8.06 -15.51 1.53
N GLN A 96 9.18 -15.81 2.18
CA GLN A 96 9.63 -17.18 2.42
C GLN A 96 10.02 -17.43 3.87
N ILE A 97 10.87 -16.55 4.45
CA ILE A 97 11.50 -16.84 5.73
C ILE A 97 10.53 -16.66 6.91
N GLU A 98 9.74 -15.59 6.93
CA GLU A 98 8.82 -15.31 8.06
C GLU A 98 7.70 -16.35 8.18
N THR A 99 7.39 -17.06 7.09
CA THR A 99 6.43 -18.18 7.04
C THR A 99 7.09 -19.56 7.12
N SER A 100 8.41 -19.62 7.28
CA SER A 100 9.12 -20.89 7.44
C SER A 100 8.75 -21.57 8.77
N PRO A 101 8.62 -22.90 8.85
CA PRO A 101 8.47 -23.63 10.10
C PRO A 101 9.72 -23.55 10.98
N ASP A 102 10.89 -23.29 10.40
CA ASP A 102 12.16 -23.19 11.10
C ASP A 102 12.26 -21.93 11.96
N THR A 103 12.10 -22.10 13.28
CA THR A 103 12.19 -21.01 14.26
C THR A 103 13.58 -20.37 14.32
N ILE A 104 14.65 -21.17 14.12
CA ILE A 104 16.04 -20.68 14.17
C ILE A 104 16.27 -19.77 12.96
N LEU A 105 15.88 -20.22 11.78
CA LEU A 105 15.99 -19.44 10.55
C LEU A 105 15.24 -18.11 10.66
N ARG A 106 13.97 -18.14 11.07
CA ARG A 106 13.16 -16.92 11.22
C ARG A 106 13.80 -15.90 12.14
N ARG A 107 14.28 -16.35 13.32
CA ARG A 107 14.88 -15.47 14.33
C ARG A 107 16.23 -14.93 13.90
N ASN A 108 17.10 -15.78 13.35
CA ASN A 108 18.39 -15.36 12.83
C ASN A 108 18.26 -14.34 11.69
N ALA A 109 17.35 -14.59 10.74
CA ALA A 109 17.08 -13.69 9.64
C ALA A 109 16.55 -12.34 10.12
N TYR A 110 15.63 -12.34 11.09
CA TYR A 110 15.14 -11.10 11.69
C TYR A 110 16.23 -10.28 12.37
N GLN A 111 17.18 -10.94 13.05
CA GLN A 111 18.35 -10.24 13.65
C GLN A 111 19.28 -9.68 12.56
N SER A 112 19.51 -10.43 11.48
CA SER A 112 20.30 -9.95 10.33
C SER A 112 19.65 -8.71 9.70
N LEU A 113 18.31 -8.72 9.50
CA LEU A 113 17.56 -7.56 9.01
C LEU A 113 17.72 -6.35 9.94
N LYS A 114 17.53 -6.55 11.25
CA LYS A 114 17.69 -5.46 12.22
C LYS A 114 19.08 -4.86 12.17
N LYS A 115 20.13 -5.70 12.10
CA LYS A 115 21.51 -5.24 12.03
C LYS A 115 21.78 -4.48 10.75
N GLY A 116 21.34 -5.00 9.60
CA GLY A 116 21.48 -4.34 8.31
C GLY A 116 20.80 -2.99 8.26
N LEU A 117 19.51 -2.93 8.64
CA LEU A 117 18.74 -1.68 8.70
C LEU A 117 19.34 -0.65 9.66
N LYS A 118 19.86 -1.09 10.81
CA LYS A 118 20.52 -0.21 11.78
C LYS A 118 21.75 0.49 11.19
N GLY A 119 22.45 -0.14 10.26
CA GLY A 119 23.59 0.47 9.55
C GLY A 119 23.18 1.70 8.73
N TYR A 120 21.93 1.77 8.26
CA TYR A 120 21.39 2.85 7.43
C TYR A 120 20.43 3.78 8.19
N GLN A 121 20.25 3.60 9.51
CA GLN A 121 19.21 4.25 10.30
C GLN A 121 19.19 5.79 10.17
N HIS A 122 20.36 6.42 10.11
CA HIS A 122 20.44 7.90 10.05
C HIS A 122 20.05 8.41 8.67
N GLY A 123 20.45 7.74 7.59
CA GLY A 123 20.06 8.06 6.23
C GLY A 123 18.55 7.87 6.03
N LEU A 124 18.03 6.71 6.43
CA LEU A 124 16.60 6.40 6.34
C LEU A 124 15.74 7.33 7.21
N ALA A 125 16.20 7.68 8.41
CA ALA A 125 15.51 8.67 9.25
C ALA A 125 15.50 10.06 8.60
N LYS A 126 16.56 10.44 7.88
CA LYS A 126 16.61 11.73 7.16
C LYS A 126 15.68 11.74 5.94
N THR A 127 15.61 10.64 5.18
CA THR A 127 14.65 10.52 4.07
C THR A 127 13.21 10.63 4.57
N LEU A 128 12.87 9.93 5.65
CA LEU A 128 11.56 10.03 6.30
C LEU A 128 11.27 11.46 6.78
N SER A 129 12.22 12.12 7.42
CA SER A 129 12.08 13.51 7.87
C SER A 129 11.83 14.48 6.71
N ASN A 130 12.49 14.27 5.56
CA ASN A 130 12.28 15.10 4.38
C ASN A 130 10.90 14.84 3.76
N GLU A 131 10.45 13.58 3.73
CA GLU A 131 9.11 13.21 3.27
C GLU A 131 8.01 13.88 4.12
N ILE A 132 8.13 13.80 5.45
CA ILE A 132 7.21 14.49 6.37
C ILE A 132 7.22 16.00 6.13
N SER A 133 8.41 16.60 6.00
CA SER A 133 8.54 18.03 5.76
C SER A 133 7.91 18.48 4.45
N LYS A 134 8.02 17.66 3.39
CA LYS A 134 7.35 17.86 2.10
C LYS A 134 5.84 17.93 2.31
N HIS A 135 5.26 16.92 2.94
CA HIS A 135 3.81 16.86 3.15
C HIS A 135 3.28 18.00 4.03
N VAL A 136 4.00 18.36 5.10
CA VAL A 136 3.67 19.52 5.94
C VAL A 136 3.72 20.82 5.15
N SER A 137 4.70 20.98 4.27
CA SER A 137 4.83 22.20 3.46
C SER A 137 3.72 22.29 2.41
N LEU A 138 3.41 21.17 1.75
CA LEU A 138 2.34 21.11 0.76
C LEU A 138 0.96 21.33 1.38
N SER A 139 0.69 20.76 2.56
CA SER A 139 -0.59 20.98 3.24
C SER A 139 -0.80 22.45 3.60
N LYS A 140 0.22 23.11 4.12
CA LYS A 140 0.17 24.54 4.41
C LYS A 140 -0.02 25.38 3.16
N LEU A 141 0.72 25.07 2.08
CA LEU A 141 0.62 25.78 0.81
C LEU A 141 -0.79 25.68 0.22
N ARG A 142 -1.44 24.53 0.34
CA ARG A 142 -2.79 24.26 -0.16
C ARG A 142 -3.91 24.65 0.82
N GLY A 143 -3.56 25.23 1.98
CA GLY A 143 -4.53 25.70 2.98
C GLY A 143 -5.25 24.59 3.74
N PHE A 144 -4.65 23.39 3.85
CA PHE A 144 -5.18 22.34 4.70
C PHE A 144 -4.79 22.54 6.17
N PRO A 145 -5.65 22.16 7.13
CA PRO A 145 -5.35 22.25 8.56
C PRO A 145 -4.14 21.41 8.95
N SER A 146 -3.98 20.22 8.35
CA SER A 146 -2.86 19.33 8.59
C SER A 146 -2.47 18.54 7.33
N ALA A 147 -1.33 17.85 7.38
CA ALA A 147 -0.96 16.89 6.35
C ALA A 147 -1.92 15.69 6.30
N LEU A 148 -2.50 15.28 7.43
CA LEU A 148 -3.50 14.22 7.48
C LEU A 148 -4.77 14.63 6.72
N ASP A 149 -5.33 15.83 7.00
CA ASP A 149 -6.49 16.34 6.26
C ASP A 149 -6.23 16.39 4.76
N MET A 150 -5.04 16.85 4.37
CA MET A 150 -4.65 16.85 2.96
C MET A 150 -4.68 15.44 2.37
N HIS A 151 -4.10 14.45 3.03
CA HIS A 151 -4.05 13.08 2.52
C HIS A 151 -5.40 12.38 2.52
N LEU A 152 -6.28 12.70 3.46
CA LEU A 152 -7.64 12.16 3.50
C LEU A 152 -8.57 12.77 2.44
N GLN A 153 -8.29 13.98 1.96
CA GLN A 153 -9.13 14.70 1.00
C GLN A 153 -8.49 14.84 -0.38
N PHE A 154 -7.16 14.80 -0.45
CA PHE A 154 -6.41 15.08 -1.66
C PHE A 154 -5.13 14.24 -1.68
N SER A 155 -4.88 13.53 -2.79
CA SER A 155 -3.62 12.80 -2.96
C SER A 155 -2.66 13.59 -3.87
N PRO A 156 -1.68 14.32 -3.32
CA PRO A 156 -0.76 15.10 -4.12
C PRO A 156 0.22 14.24 -4.96
N ALA A 157 0.46 13.00 -4.53
CA ALA A 157 1.45 12.13 -5.16
C ALA A 157 1.01 11.57 -6.50
N SER A 158 -0.28 11.46 -6.75
CA SER A 158 -0.77 10.83 -7.99
C SER A 158 -1.27 11.83 -9.02
N ASN A 159 -1.35 13.13 -8.70
CA ASN A 159 -2.15 14.09 -9.45
C ASN A 159 -3.56 13.54 -9.77
N ASN A 160 -3.93 12.47 -9.08
CA ASN A 160 -5.21 11.82 -9.22
C ASN A 160 -6.10 12.32 -8.09
N PHE A 161 -7.26 12.81 -8.47
CA PHE A 161 -8.35 13.20 -7.59
C PHE A 161 -9.01 11.97 -6.94
N TYR A 162 -8.24 10.95 -6.60
CA TYR A 162 -8.71 9.88 -5.73
C TYR A 162 -8.63 10.41 -4.30
N SER A 163 -9.62 11.24 -4.00
CA SER A 163 -9.94 11.50 -2.61
C SER A 163 -10.33 10.16 -1.97
N THR A 164 -10.03 10.01 -0.73
CA THR A 164 -10.45 8.88 0.10
C THR A 164 -11.95 9.00 0.44
N ASP A 165 -12.81 9.25 -0.53
CA ASP A 165 -14.28 9.26 -0.45
C ASP A 165 -14.88 10.10 0.68
N GLY A 166 -14.23 11.22 1.04
CA GLY A 166 -14.72 12.11 2.10
C GLY A 166 -14.50 11.56 3.50
N ILE A 167 -13.47 10.73 3.70
CA ILE A 167 -13.06 10.33 5.04
C ILE A 167 -12.57 11.56 5.79
N THR A 168 -13.24 11.87 6.91
CA THR A 168 -12.84 12.97 7.77
C THR A 168 -11.75 12.52 8.76
N THR A 169 -10.99 13.49 9.30
CA THR A 169 -10.01 13.22 10.35
C THR A 169 -10.66 12.57 11.57
N GLU A 170 -11.86 13.01 11.96
CA GLU A 170 -12.61 12.44 13.08
C GLU A 170 -12.96 10.98 12.84
N PHE A 171 -13.40 10.62 11.61
CA PHE A 171 -13.68 9.24 11.28
C PHE A 171 -12.41 8.38 11.31
N PHE A 172 -11.31 8.89 10.78
CA PHE A 172 -10.00 8.22 10.81
C PHE A 172 -9.55 7.96 12.25
N GLU A 173 -9.63 8.96 13.13
CA GLU A 173 -9.28 8.84 14.55
C GLU A 173 -10.22 7.86 15.26
N GLN A 174 -11.53 7.91 15.01
CA GLN A 174 -12.50 6.97 15.57
C GLN A 174 -12.19 5.52 15.18
N VAL A 175 -11.77 5.28 13.94
CA VAL A 175 -11.33 3.94 13.49
C VAL A 175 -10.11 3.49 14.29
N LEU A 176 -9.09 4.35 14.45
CA LEU A 176 -7.91 4.03 15.24
C LEU A 176 -8.24 3.71 16.70
N ASP A 177 -9.06 4.54 17.34
CA ASP A 177 -9.50 4.33 18.73
C ASP A 177 -10.27 3.02 18.88
N THR A 178 -11.20 2.74 17.97
CA THR A 178 -11.96 1.49 17.96
C THR A 178 -11.05 0.27 17.84
N PHE A 179 -10.04 0.33 16.94
CA PHE A 179 -9.06 -0.75 16.81
C PHE A 179 -8.18 -0.87 18.05
N GLN A 180 -7.72 0.25 18.61
CA GLN A 180 -6.86 0.26 19.79
C GLN A 180 -7.58 -0.34 21.02
N GLU A 181 -8.81 0.05 21.25
CA GLU A 181 -9.62 -0.44 22.38
C GLU A 181 -10.13 -1.87 22.18
N GLY A 182 -10.69 -2.16 20.99
CA GLY A 182 -11.36 -3.43 20.71
C GLY A 182 -10.41 -4.55 20.31
N LEU A 183 -9.41 -4.28 19.48
CA LEU A 183 -8.56 -5.31 18.87
C LEU A 183 -7.49 -5.86 19.81
N SER A 184 -6.95 -5.03 20.72
CA SER A 184 -5.83 -5.41 21.58
C SER A 184 -6.06 -6.68 22.40
N PRO A 185 -7.20 -6.89 23.08
CA PRO A 185 -7.47 -8.13 23.81
C PRO A 185 -7.53 -9.38 22.91
N HIS A 186 -8.06 -9.22 21.68
CA HIS A 186 -8.14 -10.31 20.71
C HIS A 186 -6.76 -10.69 20.18
N MET A 187 -5.93 -9.71 19.86
CA MET A 187 -4.55 -9.94 19.43
C MET A 187 -3.71 -10.61 20.51
N GLN A 188 -3.91 -10.24 21.78
CA GLN A 188 -3.24 -10.91 22.90
C GLN A 188 -3.68 -12.37 23.05
N ARG A 189 -4.98 -12.68 22.88
CA ARG A 189 -5.49 -14.07 22.89
C ARG A 189 -4.88 -14.86 21.73
N TYR A 190 -4.86 -14.29 20.54
CA TYR A 190 -4.28 -14.90 19.35
C TYR A 190 -2.78 -15.15 19.52
N ALA A 191 -2.05 -14.21 20.08
CA ALA A 191 -0.63 -14.38 20.38
C ALA A 191 -0.37 -15.52 21.38
N ARG A 192 -1.21 -15.65 22.44
CA ARG A 192 -1.13 -16.77 23.37
C ARG A 192 -1.45 -18.11 22.71
N LEU A 193 -2.47 -18.16 21.86
CA LEU A 193 -2.78 -19.35 21.07
C LEU A 193 -1.61 -19.75 20.19
N ARG A 194 -1.08 -18.83 19.40
CA ARG A 194 0.08 -19.08 18.53
C ARG A 194 1.29 -19.58 19.31
N LYS A 195 1.61 -18.92 20.42
CA LYS A 195 2.71 -19.34 21.31
C LYS A 195 2.55 -20.80 21.74
N SER A 196 1.34 -21.19 22.15
CA SER A 196 1.01 -22.54 22.60
C SER A 196 1.11 -23.55 21.45
N GLN A 197 0.49 -23.26 20.31
CA GLN A 197 0.46 -24.16 19.15
C GLN A 197 1.85 -24.37 18.56
N LEU A 198 2.69 -23.34 18.54
CA LEU A 198 4.08 -23.41 18.05
C LEU A 198 5.05 -24.00 19.09
N GLY A 199 4.60 -24.37 20.30
CA GLY A 199 5.44 -24.91 21.36
C GLY A 199 6.55 -23.95 21.84
N LEU A 200 6.34 -22.64 21.74
CA LEU A 200 7.36 -21.64 22.04
C LEU A 200 7.31 -21.18 23.50
N ASN A 201 8.48 -21.04 24.13
CA ASN A 201 8.58 -20.40 25.46
C ASN A 201 8.30 -18.90 25.39
N THR A 202 8.68 -18.25 24.29
CA THR A 202 8.41 -16.82 24.03
C THR A 202 8.08 -16.65 22.56
N LEU A 203 6.96 -15.97 22.28
CA LEU A 203 6.61 -15.57 20.94
C LEU A 203 7.32 -14.26 20.60
N HIS A 204 8.24 -14.30 19.64
CA HIS A 204 8.90 -13.12 19.10
C HIS A 204 8.13 -12.58 17.90
N PHE A 205 8.42 -11.33 17.50
CA PHE A 205 7.81 -10.74 16.29
C PHE A 205 8.07 -11.61 15.05
N SER A 206 9.25 -12.19 14.92
CA SER A 206 9.60 -13.13 13.84
C SER A 206 8.79 -14.43 13.82
N ASP A 207 8.03 -14.72 14.87
CA ASP A 207 7.23 -15.96 14.96
C ASP A 207 5.75 -15.71 14.61
N VAL A 208 5.36 -14.45 14.39
CA VAL A 208 3.94 -14.06 14.22
C VAL A 208 3.33 -14.66 12.95
N LYS A 209 4.11 -14.90 11.90
CA LYS A 209 3.63 -15.51 10.66
C LYS A 209 4.07 -16.97 10.47
N ALA A 210 4.71 -17.58 11.48
CA ALA A 210 5.04 -19.01 11.41
C ALA A 210 3.80 -19.86 11.14
N PRO A 211 3.87 -20.90 10.31
CA PRO A 211 2.72 -21.79 10.08
C PRO A 211 2.34 -22.50 11.37
N LEU A 212 1.05 -22.56 11.68
CA LEU A 212 0.53 -23.33 12.83
C LEU A 212 0.50 -24.83 12.52
N ASP A 213 0.29 -25.16 11.27
CA ASP A 213 0.37 -26.51 10.73
C ASP A 213 1.34 -26.48 9.55
N PRO A 214 2.63 -26.82 9.76
CA PRO A 214 3.64 -26.81 8.71
C PRO A 214 3.45 -27.92 7.67
N ASP A 215 2.66 -28.94 7.96
CA ASP A 215 2.37 -30.06 7.06
C ASP A 215 1.21 -29.71 6.11
N PHE A 216 0.44 -28.67 6.41
CA PHE A 216 -0.62 -28.15 5.57
C PHE A 216 -0.10 -27.07 4.61
N ASP A 217 0.53 -27.49 3.53
CA ASP A 217 0.96 -26.64 2.42
C ASP A 217 0.60 -27.34 1.09
N PRO A 218 -0.70 -27.33 0.71
CA PRO A 218 -1.14 -28.01 -0.50
C PRO A 218 -0.52 -27.34 -1.73
N PRO A 219 0.21 -28.10 -2.57
CA PRO A 219 0.78 -27.56 -3.79
C PRO A 219 -0.34 -27.18 -4.77
N ILE A 220 -0.45 -25.89 -5.07
CA ILE A 220 -1.41 -25.39 -6.06
C ILE A 220 -0.64 -24.94 -7.31
N SER A 221 -0.87 -25.61 -8.43
CA SER A 221 -0.28 -25.21 -9.70
C SER A 221 -0.88 -23.87 -10.19
N TYR A 222 -0.12 -23.16 -11.03
CA TYR A 222 -0.62 -21.92 -11.65
C TYR A 222 -1.94 -22.12 -12.41
N LYS A 223 -2.08 -23.28 -13.10
CA LYS A 223 -3.31 -23.63 -13.82
C LYS A 223 -4.48 -23.81 -12.84
N GLU A 224 -4.26 -24.56 -11.79
CA GLU A 224 -5.26 -24.80 -10.75
C GLU A 224 -5.66 -23.53 -10.02
N ALA A 225 -4.68 -22.67 -9.69
CA ALA A 225 -4.95 -21.34 -9.14
C ALA A 225 -5.82 -20.50 -10.08
N GLY A 226 -5.54 -20.53 -11.39
CA GLY A 226 -6.34 -19.86 -12.40
C GLY A 226 -7.78 -20.39 -12.47
N GLU A 227 -7.97 -21.69 -12.36
CA GLU A 227 -9.29 -22.33 -12.34
C GLU A 227 -10.07 -21.92 -11.08
N ILE A 228 -9.45 -22.03 -9.90
CA ILE A 228 -10.05 -21.64 -8.61
C ILE A 228 -10.46 -20.17 -8.60
N ILE A 229 -9.56 -19.28 -9.00
CA ILE A 229 -9.84 -17.84 -9.04
C ILE A 229 -10.95 -17.53 -10.03
N THR A 230 -10.92 -18.13 -11.22
CA THR A 230 -11.95 -17.93 -12.23
C THR A 230 -13.33 -18.41 -11.76
N GLU A 231 -13.39 -19.53 -11.03
CA GLU A 231 -14.64 -20.02 -10.44
C GLU A 231 -15.13 -19.09 -9.33
N ALA A 232 -14.24 -18.67 -8.43
CA ALA A 232 -14.59 -17.81 -7.31
C ALA A 232 -15.18 -16.48 -7.74
N VAL A 233 -14.65 -15.86 -8.81
CA VAL A 233 -15.18 -14.59 -9.34
C VAL A 233 -16.48 -14.74 -10.13
N GLY A 234 -16.99 -15.97 -10.33
CA GLY A 234 -18.27 -16.23 -10.98
C GLY A 234 -19.46 -15.55 -10.29
N VAL A 235 -19.34 -15.24 -8.99
CA VAL A 235 -20.31 -14.45 -8.22
C VAL A 235 -20.48 -13.01 -8.75
N LEU A 236 -19.48 -12.50 -9.47
CA LEU A 236 -19.48 -11.16 -10.09
C LEU A 236 -20.12 -11.17 -11.49
N GLY A 237 -20.56 -12.32 -11.97
CA GLY A 237 -21.21 -12.49 -13.26
C GLY A 237 -20.30 -13.10 -14.34
N ALA A 238 -20.95 -13.61 -15.39
CA ALA A 238 -20.30 -14.34 -16.47
C ALA A 238 -19.29 -13.48 -17.28
N GLU A 239 -19.57 -12.20 -17.44
CA GLU A 239 -18.70 -11.27 -18.16
C GLU A 239 -17.37 -11.12 -17.43
N TYR A 240 -17.40 -10.80 -16.13
CA TYR A 240 -16.19 -10.71 -15.29
C TYR A 240 -15.41 -12.01 -15.25
N GLN A 241 -16.10 -13.14 -15.13
CA GLN A 241 -15.48 -14.47 -15.16
C GLN A 241 -14.76 -14.74 -16.47
N ASN A 242 -15.33 -14.32 -17.62
CA ASN A 242 -14.70 -14.48 -18.92
C ASN A 242 -13.46 -13.59 -19.07
N GLU A 243 -13.49 -12.37 -18.57
CA GLU A 243 -12.30 -11.50 -18.57
C GLU A 243 -11.20 -12.06 -17.68
N MET A 244 -11.53 -12.65 -16.54
CA MET A 244 -10.54 -13.33 -15.69
C MET A 244 -9.89 -14.54 -16.40
N ARG A 245 -10.67 -15.33 -17.15
CA ARG A 245 -10.09 -16.41 -17.98
C ARG A 245 -9.09 -15.88 -19.00
N LYS A 246 -9.44 -14.76 -19.68
CA LYS A 246 -8.51 -14.10 -20.62
C LYS A 246 -7.24 -13.62 -19.90
N ALA A 247 -7.37 -13.06 -18.70
CA ALA A 247 -6.21 -12.58 -17.94
C ALA A 247 -5.16 -13.70 -17.73
N PHE A 248 -5.61 -14.93 -17.48
CA PHE A 248 -4.70 -16.08 -17.33
C PHE A 248 -4.20 -16.60 -18.69
N SER A 249 -5.05 -16.66 -19.74
CA SER A 249 -4.66 -17.16 -21.06
C SER A 249 -3.77 -16.19 -21.82
N ASP A 250 -4.04 -14.90 -21.74
CA ASP A 250 -3.40 -13.85 -22.53
C ASP A 250 -2.19 -13.22 -21.82
N ARG A 251 -1.73 -13.88 -20.74
CA ARG A 251 -0.53 -13.50 -19.98
C ARG A 251 -0.60 -12.09 -19.34
N TRP A 252 -1.78 -11.65 -18.91
CA TRP A 252 -1.90 -10.44 -18.11
C TRP A 252 -1.32 -10.64 -16.71
N VAL A 253 -1.30 -11.89 -16.25
CA VAL A 253 -0.64 -12.27 -15.00
C VAL A 253 0.77 -12.73 -15.30
N TYR A 254 1.74 -12.01 -14.77
CA TYR A 254 3.15 -12.35 -14.92
C TYR A 254 3.54 -13.50 -13.98
N ARG A 255 4.09 -14.55 -14.57
CA ARG A 255 4.64 -15.71 -13.88
C ARG A 255 6.17 -15.75 -14.06
N GLY A 256 6.91 -15.30 -13.07
CA GLY A 256 8.37 -15.33 -13.14
C GLY A 256 9.03 -15.37 -11.77
N ASP A 257 10.11 -16.14 -11.67
CA ASP A 257 10.88 -16.40 -10.44
C ASP A 257 11.88 -15.26 -10.11
N ASN A 258 11.58 -14.03 -10.48
CA ASN A 258 12.47 -12.89 -10.21
C ASN A 258 12.45 -12.49 -8.74
N ILE A 259 13.50 -12.82 -8.04
CA ILE A 259 13.75 -12.60 -6.61
C ILE A 259 13.69 -11.11 -6.19
N GLY A 260 13.71 -10.16 -7.12
CA GLY A 260 13.74 -8.71 -6.84
C GLY A 260 12.46 -7.93 -7.15
N ARG A 261 11.38 -8.57 -7.59
CA ARG A 261 10.15 -7.84 -7.92
C ARG A 261 9.30 -7.55 -6.69
N ARG A 262 8.89 -6.29 -6.56
CA ARG A 262 7.82 -5.91 -5.65
C ARG A 262 6.48 -6.17 -6.33
N MET A 263 5.59 -6.85 -5.64
CA MET A 263 4.18 -6.89 -6.01
C MET A 263 3.53 -5.62 -5.43
N ILE A 264 3.01 -4.77 -6.31
CA ILE A 264 2.21 -3.62 -5.92
C ILE A 264 0.80 -3.91 -6.44
N ALA A 265 -0.14 -4.08 -5.54
CA ALA A 265 -1.55 -4.19 -5.90
C ALA A 265 -2.18 -2.79 -5.74
N PHE A 266 -2.74 -2.29 -6.83
CA PHE A 266 -3.58 -1.10 -6.79
C PHE A 266 -5.03 -1.59 -6.89
N GLY A 267 -5.80 -1.41 -5.83
CA GLY A 267 -7.25 -1.53 -5.88
C GLY A 267 -7.80 -0.18 -6.34
N GLY A 268 -8.33 -0.12 -7.55
CA GLY A 268 -9.15 1.00 -8.00
C GLY A 268 -10.60 0.53 -7.99
N GLY A 269 -11.47 1.20 -7.25
CA GLY A 269 -12.90 1.06 -7.46
C GLY A 269 -13.23 1.66 -8.82
N VAL A 270 -13.96 0.93 -9.64
CA VAL A 270 -14.64 1.50 -10.80
C VAL A 270 -16.02 1.86 -10.27
N ASP A 271 -16.27 3.14 -10.00
CA ASP A 271 -17.59 3.66 -9.71
C ASP A 271 -18.38 3.81 -11.01
#